data_012ad31d5ce184f7c072d62803e547de
#
_entry.id   012ad31d5ce184f7c072d62803e547de
#
_cell.length_a   1.000
_cell.length_b   1.000
_cell.length_c   1.000
_cell.angle_alpha   90.00
_cell.angle_beta   90.00
_cell.angle_gamma   90.00
#
_symmetry.space_group_name_H-M   'P 1'
#
loop_
_entity.id
_entity.type
_entity.pdbx_description
1 polymer ?
#
loop_
_entity_poly.entity_id
_entity_poly.type
_entity_poly.pdbx_seq_one_letter_code
_entity_poly.pdbx_strand_id
1 'polypeptide(L)'
;MASDHKIKSFVVALLLVWVFSSGANGAEVSQRTVILSTTTSTQDSGLLDVLIPLFEKQTGYSVKTISVGTGQALALAAKGDADVALVHAPSLEKQYVAEGKLLNRRLVMYNDFVIIGPKEDPAKARLAKSTVGALKAIEQAKASFVSRGDNSGTHVLEKALWKSAGVEPKGAWYIEAGQGMGATLGIANERNAYTITDRGTYLALGKRVSLPILIEGDKALLNIYSVMEVNPANGPRINSAGGKAFADFMVSPQTQNVIRSFGVEKFGQSLFVPVAGKKEDELGV
;
A
#
# COMPACT_ATOMS: atom_id res chain seq x y z
N MET A 1 48.46 75.25 -48.07
CA MET A 1 48.56 74.92 -46.63
C MET A 1 47.23 74.22 -46.24
N ALA A 2 47.26 72.89 -46.17
CA ALA A 2 46.14 72.04 -45.95
C ALA A 2 46.09 71.70 -44.49
N SER A 3 44.91 71.71 -43.91
CA SER A 3 44.63 71.24 -42.53
C SER A 3 43.67 70.09 -42.66
N ASP A 4 44.15 68.86 -42.36
CA ASP A 4 43.38 67.63 -42.29
C ASP A 4 42.65 67.57 -40.96
N HIS A 5 41.33 67.42 -41.03
CA HIS A 5 40.50 67.03 -39.87
C HIS A 5 40.09 65.57 -40.00
N LYS A 6 40.73 64.74 -39.19
CA LYS A 6 40.33 63.31 -39.03
C LYS A 6 39.17 63.20 -38.04
N ILE A 7 38.02 62.79 -38.56
CA ILE A 7 36.86 62.44 -37.75
C ILE A 7 37.05 60.99 -37.29
N LYS A 8 37.18 60.77 -35.98
CA LYS A 8 37.16 59.41 -35.35
C LYS A 8 35.72 59.01 -35.08
N SER A 9 35.25 58.02 -35.86
CA SER A 9 33.99 57.34 -35.59
C SER A 9 34.12 56.44 -34.38
N PHE A 10 33.38 56.65 -33.34
CA PHE A 10 33.23 55.74 -32.18
C PHE A 10 32.08 54.78 -32.50
N VAL A 11 32.42 53.54 -32.76
CA VAL A 11 31.41 52.44 -32.84
C VAL A 11 31.17 51.93 -31.43
N VAL A 12 30.01 52.23 -30.87
CA VAL A 12 29.53 51.63 -29.59
C VAL A 12 28.90 50.30 -29.94
N ALA A 13 29.61 49.22 -29.65
CA ALA A 13 29.05 47.87 -29.75
C ALA A 13 28.12 47.58 -28.53
N LEU A 14 26.83 47.59 -28.78
CA LEU A 14 25.83 47.14 -27.80
C LEU A 14 25.84 45.62 -27.68
N LEU A 15 26.49 45.08 -26.65
CA LEU A 15 26.41 43.65 -26.30
C LEU A 15 25.06 43.40 -25.62
N LEU A 16 24.10 42.80 -26.36
CA LEU A 16 22.88 42.23 -25.84
C LEU A 16 23.23 40.92 -25.12
N VAL A 17 23.26 40.97 -23.78
CA VAL A 17 23.36 39.76 -22.96
C VAL A 17 21.98 39.10 -22.95
N TRP A 18 21.86 38.01 -23.73
CA TRP A 18 20.74 37.08 -23.62
C TRP A 18 20.95 36.22 -22.39
N VAL A 19 20.27 36.58 -21.29
CA VAL A 19 20.16 35.71 -20.13
C VAL A 19 19.13 34.64 -20.47
N PHE A 20 19.60 33.44 -20.86
CA PHE A 20 18.75 32.25 -20.97
C PHE A 20 18.29 31.86 -19.56
N SER A 21 17.08 32.21 -19.21
CA SER A 21 16.38 31.71 -18.02
C SER A 21 15.89 30.27 -18.28
N SER A 22 16.82 29.30 -18.31
CA SER A 22 16.50 27.89 -18.56
C SER A 22 16.28 27.08 -17.27
N GLY A 23 16.20 27.72 -16.11
CA GLY A 23 16.15 27.04 -14.81
C GLY A 23 14.77 26.81 -14.20
N ALA A 24 13.73 27.52 -14.67
CA ALA A 24 12.42 27.52 -13.98
C ALA A 24 11.53 26.29 -14.26
N ASN A 25 11.60 25.75 -15.51
CA ASN A 25 10.68 24.69 -15.91
C ASN A 25 10.98 23.31 -15.29
N GLY A 26 12.23 23.00 -14.98
CA GLY A 26 12.59 21.72 -14.39
C GLY A 26 12.21 21.60 -12.91
N ALA A 27 12.35 22.68 -12.16
CA ALA A 27 11.98 22.75 -10.75
C ALA A 27 10.45 22.75 -10.56
N GLU A 28 9.70 23.44 -11.42
CA GLU A 28 8.25 23.49 -11.38
C GLU A 28 7.61 22.13 -11.74
N VAL A 29 8.15 21.40 -12.69
CA VAL A 29 7.71 20.05 -13.04
C VAL A 29 8.03 19.06 -11.91
N SER A 30 9.19 19.19 -11.27
CA SER A 30 9.56 18.36 -10.10
C SER A 30 8.63 18.58 -8.91
N GLN A 31 8.18 19.80 -8.66
CA GLN A 31 7.24 20.13 -7.58
C GLN A 31 5.81 19.65 -7.84
N ARG A 32 5.45 19.33 -9.09
CA ARG A 32 4.11 18.80 -9.43
C ARG A 32 4.01 17.29 -9.41
N THR A 33 5.09 16.58 -9.21
CA THR A 33 5.07 15.13 -9.10
C THR A 33 5.09 14.70 -7.63
N VAL A 34 4.21 13.79 -7.27
CA VAL A 34 4.15 13.12 -5.96
C VAL A 34 4.58 11.67 -6.13
N ILE A 35 5.60 11.25 -5.42
CA ILE A 35 6.04 9.85 -5.39
C ILE A 35 5.33 9.14 -4.24
N LEU A 36 4.41 8.23 -4.60
CA LEU A 36 3.67 7.40 -3.67
C LEU A 36 4.39 6.06 -3.49
N SER A 37 4.82 5.77 -2.27
CA SER A 37 5.31 4.45 -1.87
C SER A 37 4.15 3.64 -1.30
N THR A 38 3.90 2.45 -1.86
CA THR A 38 2.77 1.59 -1.45
C THR A 38 3.09 0.11 -1.63
N THR A 39 2.10 -0.76 -1.41
CA THR A 39 2.26 -2.21 -1.53
C THR A 39 1.74 -2.75 -2.87
N THR A 40 2.30 -3.88 -3.31
CA THR A 40 1.81 -4.58 -4.51
C THR A 40 0.34 -4.96 -4.37
N SER A 41 -0.10 -5.41 -3.19
CA SER A 41 -1.52 -5.75 -2.95
C SER A 41 -2.45 -4.54 -3.04
N THR A 42 -1.99 -3.34 -2.61
CA THR A 42 -2.75 -2.09 -2.77
C THR A 42 -2.90 -1.75 -4.25
N GLN A 43 -1.82 -1.84 -5.03
CA GLN A 43 -1.85 -1.60 -6.47
C GLN A 43 -2.73 -2.64 -7.19
N ASP A 44 -2.55 -3.91 -6.89
CA ASP A 44 -3.26 -5.03 -7.53
C ASP A 44 -4.77 -5.04 -7.24
N SER A 45 -5.20 -4.37 -6.17
CA SER A 45 -6.64 -4.18 -5.88
C SER A 45 -7.36 -3.35 -6.93
N GLY A 46 -6.64 -2.52 -7.69
CA GLY A 46 -7.17 -1.57 -8.66
C GLY A 46 -7.74 -0.29 -8.04
N LEU A 47 -7.71 -0.12 -6.71
CA LEU A 47 -8.23 1.09 -6.05
C LEU A 47 -7.46 2.34 -6.47
N LEU A 48 -6.14 2.24 -6.60
CA LEU A 48 -5.31 3.38 -7.01
C LEU A 48 -5.57 3.81 -8.46
N ASP A 49 -5.99 2.91 -9.33
CA ASP A 49 -6.36 3.24 -10.71
C ASP A 49 -7.60 4.13 -10.79
N VAL A 50 -8.43 4.12 -9.74
CA VAL A 50 -9.58 5.02 -9.58
C VAL A 50 -9.21 6.30 -8.84
N LEU A 51 -8.44 6.20 -7.76
CA LEU A 51 -8.17 7.34 -6.86
C LEU A 51 -7.11 8.30 -7.41
N ILE A 52 -6.05 7.79 -8.07
CA ILE A 52 -4.98 8.64 -8.61
C ILE A 52 -5.50 9.63 -9.65
N PRO A 53 -6.28 9.23 -10.68
CA PRO A 53 -6.83 10.19 -11.63
C PRO A 53 -7.73 11.25 -11.00
N LEU A 54 -8.46 10.90 -9.94
CA LEU A 54 -9.28 11.86 -9.20
C LEU A 54 -8.42 12.89 -8.45
N PHE A 55 -7.35 12.43 -7.79
CA PHE A 55 -6.39 13.30 -7.14
C PHE A 55 -5.70 14.26 -8.12
N GLU A 56 -5.19 13.72 -9.22
CA GLU A 56 -4.51 14.49 -10.26
C GLU A 56 -5.42 15.58 -10.86
N LYS A 57 -6.67 15.22 -11.14
CA LYS A 57 -7.68 16.16 -11.65
C LYS A 57 -7.99 17.28 -10.65
N GLN A 58 -8.04 16.96 -9.35
CA GLN A 58 -8.42 17.92 -8.32
C GLN A 58 -7.28 18.88 -7.97
N THR A 59 -6.04 18.42 -8.02
CA THR A 59 -4.90 19.13 -7.44
C THR A 59 -3.90 19.64 -8.47
N GLY A 60 -3.91 19.08 -9.68
CA GLY A 60 -2.90 19.36 -10.70
C GLY A 60 -1.53 18.71 -10.44
N TYR A 61 -1.39 17.91 -9.36
CA TYR A 61 -0.24 17.03 -9.17
C TYR A 61 -0.36 15.81 -10.08
N SER A 62 0.78 15.22 -10.43
CA SER A 62 0.85 13.87 -11.01
C SER A 62 1.41 12.89 -10.00
N VAL A 63 0.97 11.63 -10.00
CA VAL A 63 1.42 10.61 -9.05
C VAL A 63 2.26 9.56 -9.75
N LYS A 64 3.45 9.29 -9.18
CA LYS A 64 4.27 8.12 -9.54
C LYS A 64 4.24 7.13 -8.40
N THR A 65 3.71 5.94 -8.67
CA THR A 65 3.59 4.88 -7.67
C THR A 65 4.79 3.95 -7.69
N ILE A 66 5.33 3.65 -6.51
CA ILE A 66 6.33 2.61 -6.28
C ILE A 66 5.65 1.53 -5.44
N SER A 67 5.30 0.40 -6.08
CA SER A 67 4.59 -0.72 -5.48
C SER A 67 5.55 -1.86 -5.17
N VAL A 68 5.79 -2.12 -3.87
CA VAL A 68 6.75 -3.12 -3.39
C VAL A 68 6.21 -3.80 -2.12
N GLY A 69 6.99 -4.64 -1.46
CA GLY A 69 6.61 -5.19 -0.14
C GLY A 69 6.52 -4.08 0.92
N THR A 70 5.65 -4.25 1.93
CA THR A 70 5.37 -3.21 2.95
C THR A 70 6.64 -2.66 3.63
N GLY A 71 7.54 -3.54 4.07
CA GLY A 71 8.80 -3.11 4.71
C GLY A 71 9.69 -2.31 3.76
N GLN A 72 9.74 -2.69 2.49
CA GLN A 72 10.49 -1.97 1.46
C GLN A 72 9.84 -0.62 1.14
N ALA A 73 8.50 -0.55 1.06
CA ALA A 73 7.78 0.69 0.84
C ALA A 73 8.05 1.72 1.94
N LEU A 74 8.01 1.28 3.21
CA LEU A 74 8.35 2.12 4.37
C LEU A 74 9.83 2.54 4.37
N ALA A 75 10.74 1.65 3.99
CA ALA A 75 12.17 1.95 3.91
C ALA A 75 12.48 3.00 2.81
N LEU A 76 11.83 2.93 1.66
CA LEU A 76 11.94 3.94 0.59
C LEU A 76 11.45 5.31 1.09
N ALA A 77 10.29 5.35 1.73
CA ALA A 77 9.75 6.57 2.32
C ALA A 77 10.71 7.15 3.39
N ALA A 78 11.24 6.32 4.28
CA ALA A 78 12.18 6.75 5.32
C ALA A 78 13.52 7.27 4.79
N LYS A 79 13.94 6.83 3.60
CA LYS A 79 15.14 7.35 2.91
C LYS A 79 14.89 8.66 2.14
N GLY A 80 13.64 9.08 2.00
CA GLY A 80 13.28 10.24 1.18
C GLY A 80 13.21 9.95 -0.32
N ASP A 81 13.02 8.67 -0.69
CA ASP A 81 12.80 8.23 -2.07
C ASP A 81 11.31 8.24 -2.45
N ALA A 82 10.44 8.68 -1.54
CA ALA A 82 9.03 8.94 -1.73
C ALA A 82 8.60 10.21 -0.97
N ASP A 83 7.41 10.73 -1.28
CA ASP A 83 6.82 11.92 -0.65
C ASP A 83 5.71 11.54 0.34
N VAL A 84 5.07 10.41 0.10
CA VAL A 84 3.95 9.88 0.88
C VAL A 84 3.97 8.37 0.84
N ALA A 85 3.56 7.73 1.95
CA ALA A 85 3.40 6.28 2.04
C ALA A 85 1.94 5.91 2.29
N LEU A 86 1.42 4.89 1.59
CA LEU A 86 0.12 4.27 1.82
C LEU A 86 0.34 2.76 1.98
N VAL A 87 0.29 2.28 3.21
CA VAL A 87 0.64 0.91 3.57
C VAL A 87 -0.30 0.35 4.64
N HIS A 88 -0.11 -0.91 5.04
CA HIS A 88 -1.00 -1.62 5.97
C HIS A 88 -0.24 -2.54 6.93
N ALA A 89 0.70 -1.98 7.69
CA ALA A 89 1.46 -2.68 8.73
C ALA A 89 1.58 -1.80 9.98
N PRO A 90 0.53 -1.67 10.79
CA PRO A 90 0.43 -0.70 11.88
C PRO A 90 1.64 -0.67 12.82
N SER A 91 2.20 -1.83 13.17
CA SER A 91 3.36 -1.90 14.07
C SER A 91 4.61 -1.25 13.47
N LEU A 92 4.91 -1.55 12.19
CA LEU A 92 6.04 -0.94 11.48
C LEU A 92 5.81 0.55 11.24
N GLU A 93 4.59 0.94 10.86
CA GLU A 93 4.22 2.34 10.63
C GLU A 93 4.46 3.18 11.88
N LYS A 94 4.00 2.70 13.05
CA LYS A 94 4.20 3.35 14.35
C LYS A 94 5.69 3.47 14.70
N GLN A 95 6.50 2.47 14.37
CA GLN A 95 7.95 2.52 14.56
C GLN A 95 8.58 3.64 13.74
N TYR A 96 8.31 3.71 12.43
CA TYR A 96 8.86 4.76 11.56
C TYR A 96 8.37 6.17 11.94
N VAL A 97 7.16 6.28 12.48
CA VAL A 97 6.66 7.55 13.05
C VAL A 97 7.41 7.92 14.32
N ALA A 98 7.63 6.97 15.23
CA ALA A 98 8.39 7.20 16.46
C ALA A 98 9.87 7.57 16.20
N GLU A 99 10.45 7.03 15.12
CA GLU A 99 11.79 7.39 14.64
C GLU A 99 11.83 8.78 13.93
N GLY A 100 10.68 9.44 13.78
CA GLY A 100 10.57 10.73 13.10
C GLY A 100 10.81 10.66 11.58
N LYS A 101 10.79 9.48 10.98
CA LYS A 101 10.97 9.28 9.54
C LYS A 101 9.70 9.57 8.75
N LEU A 102 8.56 9.22 9.30
CA LEU A 102 7.23 9.46 8.76
C LEU A 102 6.42 10.32 9.74
N LEU A 103 5.48 11.09 9.21
CA LEU A 103 4.67 12.05 9.97
C LEU A 103 3.19 11.81 9.72
N ASN A 104 2.36 12.30 10.64
CA ASN A 104 0.91 12.46 10.44
C ASN A 104 0.21 11.17 9.99
N ARG A 105 0.53 10.03 10.63
CA ARG A 105 -0.14 8.76 10.35
C ARG A 105 -1.65 8.89 10.53
N ARG A 106 -2.41 8.64 9.47
CA ARG A 106 -3.88 8.70 9.45
C ARG A 106 -4.47 7.41 8.89
N LEU A 107 -5.48 6.88 9.56
CA LEU A 107 -6.21 5.74 9.04
C LEU A 107 -7.02 6.15 7.81
N VAL A 108 -7.02 5.31 6.79
CA VAL A 108 -7.73 5.54 5.53
C VAL A 108 -8.91 4.58 5.38
N MET A 109 -8.61 3.30 5.48
CA MET A 109 -9.57 2.22 5.23
C MET A 109 -9.06 0.93 5.87
N TYR A 110 -9.90 -0.08 5.92
CA TYR A 110 -9.48 -1.45 6.11
C TYR A 110 -10.15 -2.37 5.10
N ASN A 111 -9.54 -3.50 4.82
CA ASN A 111 -10.20 -4.70 4.34
C ASN A 111 -9.93 -5.81 5.35
N ASP A 112 -10.42 -7.01 5.08
CA ASP A 112 -10.14 -8.15 5.93
C ASP A 112 -9.36 -9.23 5.19
N PHE A 113 -8.63 -9.99 5.98
CA PHE A 113 -8.16 -11.30 5.57
C PHE A 113 -9.24 -12.34 5.89
N VAL A 114 -9.17 -13.44 5.18
CA VAL A 114 -10.02 -14.61 5.39
C VAL A 114 -9.16 -15.86 5.40
N ILE A 115 -9.59 -16.89 6.15
CA ILE A 115 -9.04 -18.22 5.99
C ILE A 115 -9.97 -19.00 5.06
N ILE A 116 -9.42 -19.47 3.96
CA ILE A 116 -10.09 -20.37 3.03
C ILE A 116 -9.51 -21.77 3.16
N GLY A 117 -10.23 -22.78 2.73
CA GLY A 117 -9.75 -24.17 2.82
C GLY A 117 -10.72 -25.16 2.20
N PRO A 118 -10.42 -26.46 2.34
CA PRO A 118 -11.25 -27.53 1.79
C PRO A 118 -12.71 -27.42 2.20
N LYS A 119 -13.62 -27.73 1.28
CA LYS A 119 -15.06 -27.71 1.55
C LYS A 119 -15.45 -28.67 2.68
N GLU A 120 -14.75 -29.82 2.74
CA GLU A 120 -14.93 -30.87 3.74
C GLU A 120 -14.39 -30.49 5.11
N ASP A 121 -13.54 -29.47 5.19
CA ASP A 121 -12.95 -28.91 6.39
C ASP A 121 -12.38 -30.00 7.35
N PRO A 122 -11.40 -30.81 6.93
CA PRO A 122 -10.89 -31.94 7.70
C PRO A 122 -10.33 -31.52 9.07
N ALA A 123 -9.81 -30.30 9.20
CA ALA A 123 -9.37 -29.75 10.47
C ALA A 123 -10.51 -29.22 11.35
N LYS A 124 -11.73 -29.16 10.84
CA LYS A 124 -12.88 -28.53 11.52
C LYS A 124 -12.65 -27.08 11.92
N ALA A 125 -11.86 -26.37 11.09
CA ALA A 125 -11.48 -24.98 11.33
C ALA A 125 -12.69 -24.06 11.44
N ARG A 126 -13.76 -24.31 10.67
CA ARG A 126 -15.02 -23.56 10.69
C ARG A 126 -15.73 -23.60 12.05
N LEU A 127 -15.50 -24.63 12.86
CA LEU A 127 -16.09 -24.74 14.19
C LEU A 127 -15.35 -23.87 15.22
N ALA A 128 -14.17 -23.38 14.91
CA ALA A 128 -13.42 -22.49 15.78
C ALA A 128 -14.13 -21.12 15.86
N LYS A 129 -14.12 -20.56 17.05
CA LYS A 129 -14.74 -19.24 17.31
C LYS A 129 -13.79 -18.06 17.04
N SER A 130 -12.57 -18.34 16.61
CA SER A 130 -11.53 -17.36 16.35
C SER A 130 -10.51 -17.87 15.33
N THR A 131 -9.82 -16.95 14.69
CA THR A 131 -8.69 -17.24 13.79
C THR A 131 -7.61 -18.09 14.45
N VAL A 132 -7.24 -17.73 15.68
CA VAL A 132 -6.26 -18.47 16.50
C VAL A 132 -6.73 -19.92 16.75
N GLY A 133 -7.99 -20.10 17.07
CA GLY A 133 -8.59 -21.44 17.25
C GLY A 133 -8.58 -22.26 15.99
N ALA A 134 -8.89 -21.64 14.83
CA ALA A 134 -8.85 -22.31 13.52
C ALA A 134 -7.43 -22.76 13.16
N LEU A 135 -6.43 -21.91 13.37
CA LEU A 135 -5.03 -22.24 13.12
C LEU A 135 -4.55 -23.39 14.02
N LYS A 136 -4.93 -23.41 15.30
CA LYS A 136 -4.64 -24.55 16.20
C LYS A 136 -5.27 -25.85 15.69
N ALA A 137 -6.51 -25.79 15.23
CA ALA A 137 -7.21 -26.97 14.70
C ALA A 137 -6.51 -27.51 13.43
N ILE A 138 -6.08 -26.62 12.54
CA ILE A 138 -5.32 -26.96 11.31
C ILE A 138 -3.99 -27.62 11.69
N GLU A 139 -3.26 -27.07 12.65
CA GLU A 139 -1.99 -27.62 13.14
C GLU A 139 -2.19 -29.00 13.78
N GLN A 140 -3.16 -29.16 14.69
CA GLN A 140 -3.46 -30.42 15.36
C GLN A 140 -3.82 -31.54 14.38
N ALA A 141 -4.57 -31.19 13.34
CA ALA A 141 -4.92 -32.13 12.27
C ALA A 141 -3.76 -32.38 11.29
N LYS A 142 -2.65 -31.62 11.36
CA LYS A 142 -1.59 -31.59 10.34
C LYS A 142 -2.17 -31.41 8.93
N ALA A 143 -3.28 -30.69 8.83
CA ALA A 143 -3.94 -30.45 7.56
C ALA A 143 -3.12 -29.50 6.70
N SER A 144 -3.06 -29.77 5.39
CA SER A 144 -2.23 -29.01 4.46
C SER A 144 -2.56 -27.51 4.53
N PHE A 145 -1.54 -26.69 4.77
CA PHE A 145 -1.63 -25.24 4.80
C PHE A 145 -0.58 -24.63 3.87
N VAL A 146 -1.00 -23.69 3.02
CA VAL A 146 -0.10 -22.98 2.12
C VAL A 146 0.09 -21.56 2.64
N SER A 147 1.32 -21.27 3.02
CA SER A 147 1.80 -19.93 3.41
C SER A 147 2.27 -19.15 2.21
N ARG A 148 2.16 -17.84 2.26
CA ARG A 148 2.81 -16.98 1.24
C ARG A 148 4.33 -17.13 1.23
N GLY A 149 4.98 -17.23 2.39
CA GLY A 149 6.42 -17.48 2.51
C GLY A 149 7.34 -16.38 1.92
N ASP A 150 6.84 -15.15 1.67
CA ASP A 150 7.53 -14.11 0.89
C ASP A 150 7.82 -12.82 1.67
N ASN A 151 7.62 -12.83 2.99
CA ASN A 151 7.72 -11.65 3.88
C ASN A 151 6.83 -10.44 3.50
N SER A 152 5.76 -10.67 2.73
CA SER A 152 4.71 -9.69 2.48
C SER A 152 3.91 -9.37 3.74
N GLY A 153 3.04 -8.35 3.66
CA GLY A 153 2.11 -8.02 4.75
C GLY A 153 1.23 -9.20 5.17
N THR A 154 0.75 -10.00 4.21
CA THR A 154 -0.01 -11.23 4.48
C THR A 154 0.84 -12.26 5.25
N HIS A 155 2.08 -12.48 4.84
CA HIS A 155 2.97 -13.42 5.52
C HIS A 155 3.36 -12.94 6.92
N VAL A 156 3.57 -11.63 7.10
CA VAL A 156 3.83 -11.04 8.43
C VAL A 156 2.64 -11.24 9.36
N LEU A 157 1.42 -10.98 8.88
CA LEU A 157 0.19 -11.24 9.64
C LEU A 157 0.06 -12.74 9.98
N GLU A 158 0.22 -13.62 9.01
CA GLU A 158 0.15 -15.07 9.18
C GLU A 158 1.09 -15.53 10.29
N LYS A 159 2.37 -15.11 10.27
CA LYS A 159 3.34 -15.43 11.32
C LYS A 159 2.90 -14.92 12.71
N ALA A 160 2.35 -13.72 12.76
CA ALA A 160 1.82 -13.17 14.03
C ALA A 160 0.64 -13.99 14.56
N LEU A 161 -0.25 -14.44 13.68
CA LEU A 161 -1.39 -15.29 14.05
C LEU A 161 -0.93 -16.68 14.51
N TRP A 162 0.04 -17.32 13.85
CA TRP A 162 0.63 -18.56 14.30
C TRP A 162 1.31 -18.43 15.66
N LYS A 163 2.05 -17.34 15.87
CA LYS A 163 2.65 -17.02 17.17
C LYS A 163 1.58 -16.85 18.25
N SER A 164 0.49 -16.16 17.96
CA SER A 164 -0.65 -15.99 18.89
C SER A 164 -1.36 -17.33 19.18
N ALA A 165 -1.32 -18.25 18.22
CA ALA A 165 -1.79 -19.62 18.42
C ALA A 165 -0.82 -20.46 19.26
N GLY A 166 0.37 -19.96 19.60
CA GLY A 166 1.40 -20.75 20.28
C GLY A 166 2.01 -21.85 19.41
N VAL A 167 1.94 -21.69 18.08
CA VAL A 167 2.37 -22.67 17.09
C VAL A 167 3.53 -22.10 16.28
N GLU A 168 4.57 -22.90 16.11
CA GLU A 168 5.61 -22.70 15.12
C GLU A 168 5.38 -23.68 13.96
N PRO A 169 4.75 -23.23 12.86
CA PRO A 169 4.37 -24.14 11.78
C PRO A 169 5.60 -24.69 11.07
N LYS A 170 5.69 -26.02 10.94
CA LYS A 170 6.79 -26.71 10.28
C LYS A 170 6.41 -28.13 9.86
N GLY A 171 7.14 -28.65 8.91
CA GLY A 171 6.94 -30.02 8.41
C GLY A 171 6.09 -30.07 7.14
N ALA A 172 5.78 -31.28 6.68
CA ALA A 172 5.19 -31.51 5.35
C ALA A 172 3.80 -30.89 5.14
N TRP A 173 3.07 -30.59 6.21
CA TRP A 173 1.74 -29.96 6.16
C TRP A 173 1.79 -28.46 5.92
N TYR A 174 2.92 -27.79 6.21
CA TYR A 174 3.10 -26.35 6.05
C TYR A 174 4.00 -26.07 4.86
N ILE A 175 3.44 -25.47 3.83
CA ILE A 175 4.07 -25.29 2.53
C ILE A 175 4.26 -23.79 2.26
N GLU A 176 5.49 -23.34 2.18
CA GLU A 176 5.80 -21.97 1.81
C GLU A 176 5.82 -21.83 0.28
N ALA A 177 4.90 -21.03 -0.27
CA ALA A 177 4.78 -20.81 -1.71
C ALA A 177 5.90 -19.92 -2.27
N GLY A 178 6.41 -18.98 -1.49
CA GLY A 178 7.39 -17.99 -1.95
C GLY A 178 6.87 -17.08 -3.08
N GLN A 179 5.55 -16.93 -3.21
CA GLN A 179 4.89 -16.32 -4.36
C GLN A 179 3.90 -15.23 -3.93
N GLY A 180 3.46 -14.38 -4.88
CA GLY A 180 2.37 -13.43 -4.69
C GLY A 180 1.03 -14.13 -4.36
N MET A 181 0.07 -13.36 -3.81
CA MET A 181 -1.16 -13.94 -3.25
C MET A 181 -1.98 -14.74 -4.28
N GLY A 182 -2.08 -14.27 -5.52
CA GLY A 182 -2.80 -14.98 -6.58
C GLY A 182 -2.22 -16.36 -6.88
N ALA A 183 -0.89 -16.48 -6.97
CA ALA A 183 -0.21 -17.75 -7.17
C ALA A 183 -0.34 -18.66 -5.94
N THR A 184 -0.23 -18.10 -4.74
CA THR A 184 -0.43 -18.82 -3.47
C THR A 184 -1.84 -19.43 -3.41
N LEU A 185 -2.87 -18.67 -3.83
CA LEU A 185 -4.25 -19.17 -3.91
C LEU A 185 -4.40 -20.30 -4.94
N GLY A 186 -3.72 -20.22 -6.09
CA GLY A 186 -3.67 -21.29 -7.08
C GLY A 186 -3.11 -22.58 -6.48
N ILE A 187 -1.95 -22.49 -5.80
CA ILE A 187 -1.31 -23.63 -5.13
C ILE A 187 -2.22 -24.22 -4.04
N ALA A 188 -2.84 -23.36 -3.21
CA ALA A 188 -3.76 -23.82 -2.17
C ALA A 188 -4.97 -24.54 -2.78
N ASN A 189 -5.53 -24.01 -3.86
CA ASN A 189 -6.67 -24.60 -4.56
C ASN A 189 -6.31 -25.98 -5.18
N GLU A 190 -5.18 -26.09 -5.86
CA GLU A 190 -4.70 -27.36 -6.44
C GLU A 190 -4.43 -28.44 -5.39
N ARG A 191 -3.93 -28.02 -4.22
CA ARG A 191 -3.61 -28.93 -3.10
C ARG A 191 -4.78 -29.20 -2.17
N ASN A 192 -5.94 -28.58 -2.41
CA ASN A 192 -7.09 -28.59 -1.50
C ASN A 192 -6.66 -28.27 -0.06
N ALA A 193 -5.92 -27.17 0.10
CA ALA A 193 -5.24 -26.78 1.34
C ALA A 193 -5.84 -25.53 1.96
N TYR A 194 -5.61 -25.34 3.25
CA TYR A 194 -5.93 -24.07 3.93
C TYR A 194 -4.93 -22.98 3.54
N THR A 195 -5.36 -21.74 3.55
CA THR A 195 -4.48 -20.56 3.42
C THR A 195 -5.16 -19.31 3.95
N ILE A 196 -4.37 -18.28 4.25
CA ILE A 196 -4.84 -16.93 4.57
C ILE A 196 -4.70 -16.06 3.32
N THR A 197 -5.74 -15.31 2.98
CA THR A 197 -5.73 -14.39 1.85
C THR A 197 -6.48 -13.13 2.20
N ASP A 198 -6.12 -12.00 1.58
CA ASP A 198 -7.00 -10.84 1.57
C ASP A 198 -8.26 -11.13 0.73
N ARG A 199 -9.39 -10.61 1.21
CA ARG A 199 -10.69 -10.80 0.55
C ARG A 199 -10.69 -10.28 -0.89
N GLY A 200 -9.98 -9.17 -1.15
CA GLY A 200 -9.92 -8.56 -2.48
C GLY A 200 -9.33 -9.53 -3.52
N THR A 201 -8.18 -10.13 -3.23
CA THR A 201 -7.55 -11.12 -4.12
C THR A 201 -8.43 -12.37 -4.29
N TYR A 202 -9.04 -12.84 -3.19
CA TYR A 202 -9.97 -13.98 -3.25
C TYR A 202 -11.14 -13.71 -4.20
N LEU A 203 -11.78 -12.56 -4.08
CA LEU A 203 -12.91 -12.16 -4.93
C LEU A 203 -12.47 -11.92 -6.39
N ALA A 204 -11.29 -11.33 -6.60
CA ALA A 204 -10.76 -11.08 -7.94
C ALA A 204 -10.50 -12.37 -8.72
N LEU A 205 -10.09 -13.44 -8.04
CA LEU A 205 -9.90 -14.76 -8.65
C LEU A 205 -11.23 -15.48 -8.90
N GLY A 206 -12.27 -15.19 -8.10
CA GLY A 206 -13.63 -15.69 -8.29
C GLY A 206 -13.68 -17.21 -8.50
N LYS A 207 -14.32 -17.66 -9.58
CA LYS A 207 -14.50 -19.08 -9.87
C LYS A 207 -13.20 -19.89 -10.09
N ARG A 208 -12.04 -19.24 -10.20
CA ARG A 208 -10.75 -19.93 -10.32
C ARG A 208 -10.28 -20.56 -8.99
N VAL A 209 -10.86 -20.15 -7.88
CA VAL A 209 -10.60 -20.71 -6.54
C VAL A 209 -11.90 -21.32 -6.03
N SER A 210 -11.91 -22.63 -5.86
CA SER A 210 -13.08 -23.40 -5.39
C SER A 210 -13.15 -23.55 -3.86
N LEU A 211 -12.08 -23.16 -3.16
CA LEU A 211 -11.99 -23.22 -1.70
C LEU A 211 -12.92 -22.18 -1.07
N PRO A 212 -13.90 -22.58 -0.23
CA PRO A 212 -14.77 -21.65 0.45
C PRO A 212 -14.05 -20.90 1.57
N ILE A 213 -14.60 -19.72 1.93
CA ILE A 213 -14.23 -19.03 3.16
C ILE A 213 -14.72 -19.86 4.36
N LEU A 214 -13.82 -20.12 5.30
CA LEU A 214 -14.08 -20.85 6.52
C LEU A 214 -14.10 -19.94 7.75
N ILE A 215 -13.20 -18.96 7.81
CA ILE A 215 -13.10 -17.98 8.88
C ILE A 215 -13.06 -16.57 8.28
N GLU A 216 -13.91 -15.71 8.79
CA GLU A 216 -14.00 -14.29 8.46
C GLU A 216 -14.53 -13.49 9.65
N GLY A 217 -14.43 -12.17 9.62
CA GLY A 217 -15.01 -11.27 10.60
C GLY A 217 -14.29 -11.23 11.95
N ASP A 218 -13.17 -11.94 12.11
CA ASP A 218 -12.33 -11.83 13.30
C ASP A 218 -11.50 -10.55 13.24
N LYS A 219 -11.44 -9.81 14.35
CA LYS A 219 -10.66 -8.57 14.45
C LYS A 219 -9.18 -8.78 14.16
N ALA A 220 -8.64 -9.94 14.50
CA ALA A 220 -7.26 -10.33 14.18
C ALA A 220 -6.98 -10.43 12.66
N LEU A 221 -8.02 -10.46 11.84
CA LEU A 221 -7.95 -10.50 10.39
C LEU A 221 -8.11 -9.11 9.74
N LEU A 222 -8.26 -8.04 10.52
CA LEU A 222 -8.36 -6.70 9.96
C LEU A 222 -7.02 -6.26 9.34
N ASN A 223 -7.12 -5.74 8.14
CA ASN A 223 -5.99 -5.21 7.38
C ASN A 223 -6.17 -3.70 7.23
N ILE A 224 -5.56 -2.95 8.14
CA ILE A 224 -5.75 -1.51 8.29
C ILE A 224 -4.72 -0.76 7.46
N TYR A 225 -5.19 0.10 6.58
CA TYR A 225 -4.39 0.96 5.73
C TYR A 225 -4.26 2.36 6.33
N SER A 226 -3.04 2.84 6.34
CA SER A 226 -2.71 4.20 6.78
C SER A 226 -1.96 4.95 5.71
N VAL A 227 -2.21 6.26 5.64
CA VAL A 227 -1.41 7.20 4.87
C VAL A 227 -0.52 8.01 5.79
N MET A 228 0.74 8.23 5.40
CA MET A 228 1.75 8.98 6.16
C MET A 228 2.53 9.88 5.24
N GLU A 229 2.81 11.09 5.69
CA GLU A 229 3.68 12.05 5.03
C GLU A 229 5.15 11.68 5.32
N VAL A 230 6.02 11.83 4.33
CA VAL A 230 7.47 11.66 4.54
C VAL A 230 8.03 12.92 5.21
N ASN A 231 8.86 12.73 6.24
CA ASN A 231 9.48 13.87 6.92
C ASN A 231 10.45 14.58 5.96
N PRO A 232 10.28 15.90 5.69
CA PRO A 232 11.17 16.66 4.82
C PRO A 232 12.63 16.66 5.27
N ALA A 233 12.90 16.39 6.55
CA ALA A 233 14.25 16.24 7.06
C ALA A 233 14.99 14.98 6.52
N ASN A 234 14.27 14.03 5.92
CA ASN A 234 14.88 12.84 5.32
C ASN A 234 15.62 13.15 4.00
N GLY A 235 15.34 14.29 3.34
CA GLY A 235 16.06 14.66 2.13
C GLY A 235 15.52 15.90 1.42
N PRO A 236 16.37 16.58 0.62
CA PRO A 236 16.00 17.84 -0.03
C PRO A 236 15.06 17.68 -1.24
N ARG A 237 14.84 16.47 -1.71
CA ARG A 237 14.00 16.19 -2.89
C ARG A 237 12.54 15.90 -2.57
N ILE A 238 12.18 15.85 -1.28
CA ILE A 238 10.84 15.48 -0.84
C ILE A 238 9.86 16.60 -1.17
N ASN A 239 8.83 16.27 -1.95
CA ASN A 239 7.70 17.14 -2.21
C ASN A 239 6.68 17.08 -1.05
N SER A 240 7.00 17.76 0.05
CA SER A 240 6.15 17.77 1.25
C SER A 240 4.75 18.31 1.00
N ALA A 241 4.62 19.33 0.14
CA ALA A 241 3.31 19.89 -0.21
C ALA A 241 2.44 18.88 -0.98
N GLY A 242 3.04 18.18 -1.95
CA GLY A 242 2.37 17.13 -2.71
C GLY A 242 2.04 15.92 -1.85
N GLY A 243 2.98 15.48 -0.99
CA GLY A 243 2.76 14.38 -0.04
C GLY A 243 1.60 14.67 0.92
N LYS A 244 1.58 15.88 1.50
CA LYS A 244 0.47 16.33 2.34
C LYS A 244 -0.86 16.40 1.57
N ALA A 245 -0.85 16.95 0.36
CA ALA A 245 -2.05 17.03 -0.47
C ALA A 245 -2.63 15.63 -0.77
N PHE A 246 -1.78 14.64 -1.09
CA PHE A 246 -2.21 13.27 -1.29
C PHE A 246 -2.76 12.64 -0.01
N ALA A 247 -2.09 12.85 1.11
CA ALA A 247 -2.54 12.32 2.40
C ALA A 247 -3.88 12.94 2.84
N ASP A 248 -4.10 14.24 2.61
CA ASP A 248 -5.39 14.92 2.87
C ASP A 248 -6.48 14.40 1.93
N PHE A 249 -6.16 14.20 0.65
CA PHE A 249 -7.09 13.62 -0.32
C PHE A 249 -7.58 12.23 0.12
N MET A 250 -6.68 11.35 0.57
CA MET A 250 -7.04 9.98 0.99
C MET A 250 -8.04 9.95 2.14
N VAL A 251 -8.02 10.92 3.04
CA VAL A 251 -8.94 11.01 4.18
C VAL A 251 -10.13 11.95 3.93
N SER A 252 -10.23 12.55 2.77
CA SER A 252 -11.33 13.46 2.45
C SER A 252 -12.68 12.74 2.35
N PRO A 253 -13.80 13.38 2.70
CA PRO A 253 -15.13 12.77 2.59
C PRO A 253 -15.44 12.23 1.19
N GLN A 254 -15.00 12.92 0.15
CA GLN A 254 -15.21 12.50 -1.24
C GLN A 254 -14.48 11.18 -1.52
N THR A 255 -13.19 11.08 -1.20
CA THR A 255 -12.39 9.87 -1.38
C THR A 255 -12.93 8.71 -0.54
N GLN A 256 -13.34 8.98 0.70
CA GLN A 256 -13.94 7.97 1.58
C GLN A 256 -15.25 7.39 1.01
N ASN A 257 -16.04 8.19 0.29
CA ASN A 257 -17.22 7.70 -0.42
C ASN A 257 -16.85 6.82 -1.62
N VAL A 258 -15.81 7.17 -2.38
CA VAL A 258 -15.30 6.32 -3.48
C VAL A 258 -14.82 4.98 -2.93
N ILE A 259 -14.05 4.99 -1.84
CA ILE A 259 -13.57 3.77 -1.16
C ILE A 259 -14.75 2.89 -0.73
N ARG A 260 -15.82 3.47 -0.16
CA ARG A 260 -17.01 2.75 0.30
C ARG A 260 -17.72 2.00 -0.82
N SER A 261 -17.75 2.55 -2.02
CA SER A 261 -18.42 1.94 -3.18
C SER A 261 -17.51 1.08 -4.04
N PHE A 262 -16.18 1.12 -3.79
CA PHE A 262 -15.22 0.42 -4.62
C PHE A 262 -15.42 -1.11 -4.54
N GLY A 263 -15.58 -1.73 -5.69
CA GLY A 263 -15.79 -3.18 -5.82
C GLY A 263 -17.26 -3.61 -5.85
N VAL A 264 -18.22 -2.76 -5.44
CA VAL A 264 -19.64 -3.14 -5.35
C VAL A 264 -20.19 -3.59 -6.72
N GLU A 265 -19.90 -2.86 -7.79
CA GLU A 265 -20.36 -3.21 -9.13
C GLU A 265 -19.79 -4.56 -9.60
N LYS A 266 -18.49 -4.79 -9.34
CA LYS A 266 -17.79 -5.98 -9.84
C LYS A 266 -18.00 -7.22 -8.98
N PHE A 267 -18.11 -7.06 -7.66
CA PHE A 267 -18.09 -8.16 -6.69
C PHE A 267 -19.36 -8.27 -5.84
N GLY A 268 -20.34 -7.37 -6.05
CA GLY A 268 -21.57 -7.30 -5.25
C GLY A 268 -21.37 -6.77 -3.82
N GLN A 269 -20.15 -6.42 -3.46
CA GLN A 269 -19.77 -5.87 -2.14
C GLN A 269 -18.57 -4.96 -2.25
N SER A 270 -18.44 -4.04 -1.28
CA SER A 270 -17.25 -3.20 -1.17
C SER A 270 -16.02 -4.03 -0.81
N LEU A 271 -14.87 -3.72 -1.43
CA LEU A 271 -13.58 -4.33 -1.06
C LEU A 271 -12.90 -3.64 0.12
N PHE A 272 -13.29 -2.41 0.45
CA PHE A 272 -12.71 -1.64 1.54
C PHE A 272 -13.78 -0.94 2.35
N VAL A 273 -13.53 -0.80 3.64
CA VAL A 273 -14.36 -0.04 4.57
C VAL A 273 -13.61 1.24 4.94
N PRO A 274 -14.15 2.43 4.61
CA PRO A 274 -13.51 3.70 4.93
C PRO A 274 -13.53 3.97 6.44
N VAL A 275 -12.41 4.48 6.99
CA VAL A 275 -12.24 4.75 8.42
C VAL A 275 -11.49 6.04 8.73
N ALA A 276 -11.46 6.99 7.81
CA ALA A 276 -10.85 8.29 8.09
C ALA A 276 -11.47 8.95 9.32
N GLY A 277 -10.62 9.51 10.19
CA GLY A 277 -11.02 10.13 11.44
C GLY A 277 -11.25 9.18 12.61
N LYS A 278 -11.21 7.85 12.40
CA LYS A 278 -11.29 6.86 13.48
C LYS A 278 -9.90 6.57 14.06
N LYS A 279 -9.89 6.01 15.27
CA LYS A 279 -8.71 5.44 15.92
C LYS A 279 -8.74 3.92 15.83
N GLU A 280 -7.58 3.26 16.01
CA GLU A 280 -7.49 1.79 15.95
C GLU A 280 -8.30 1.10 17.04
N ASP A 281 -8.33 1.65 18.25
CA ASP A 281 -9.13 1.13 19.37
C ASP A 281 -10.64 1.11 19.06
N GLU A 282 -11.13 2.08 18.27
CA GLU A 282 -12.51 2.09 17.80
C GLU A 282 -12.80 0.97 16.78
N LEU A 283 -11.76 0.44 16.14
CA LEU A 283 -11.87 -0.74 15.26
C LEU A 283 -11.73 -2.05 16.05
N GLY A 284 -11.34 -1.95 17.33
CA GLY A 284 -11.19 -3.06 18.25
C GLY A 284 -9.90 -3.85 18.08
N VAL A 285 -8.84 -3.20 17.59
CA VAL A 285 -7.50 -3.75 17.42
C VAL A 285 -6.47 -2.93 18.19
#